data_7ba8b289064f3dc2ad3c43c4b9dae805
#
_entry.id   7ba8b289064f3dc2ad3c43c4b9dae805
#
_cell.length_a   1.000
_cell.length_b   1.000
_cell.length_c   1.000
_cell.angle_alpha   90.00
_cell.angle_beta   90.00
_cell.angle_gamma   90.00
#
_symmetry.space_group_name_H-M   'P 1'
#
loop_
_entity.id
_entity.type
_entity.pdbx_description
1 polymer ?
#
loop_
_entity_poly.entity_id
_entity_poly.type
_entity_poly.pdbx_seq_one_letter_code
_entity_poly.pdbx_strand_id
1 'polypeptide(L)'
;MGVYLQSDERLKPAGARGLPTYSFTTTEWGLDEVGDELSSLGVKFEGPITQALSFADRSLFFTDPAGNHYAVYTPKNAAAPVSGAAGRMTAVGYIELEAPDVEKSIDFYAKVLGFELQSRSANLRQATLKMTSGQTLILTEAPFSPKGLVMSRKVPGPHIAFFVPAAKWSLALAHLNELEIENGDRGAAKERTDGQGGTYMDDPAGYVIQFITDGME
;
A
#
# COMPACT_ATOMS: atom_id res chain seq x y z
N MET A 1 0.75 -10.32 -1.01
CA MET A 1 1.96 -9.56 -0.64
C MET A 1 3.17 -10.43 -0.94
N GLY A 2 4.11 -9.95 -1.77
CA GLY A 2 5.35 -10.67 -2.07
C GLY A 2 6.41 -10.31 -1.02
N VAL A 3 7.11 -11.32 -0.49
CA VAL A 3 8.26 -11.13 0.41
C VAL A 3 9.53 -11.49 -0.36
N TYR A 4 10.48 -10.58 -0.41
CA TYR A 4 11.75 -10.76 -1.10
C TYR A 4 12.90 -10.90 -0.12
N LEU A 5 13.92 -11.65 -0.50
CA LEU A 5 15.11 -11.81 0.35
C LEU A 5 15.95 -10.53 0.33
N GLN A 6 16.34 -10.07 1.51
CA GLN A 6 17.18 -8.87 1.68
C GLN A 6 18.58 -9.01 1.02
N SER A 7 19.03 -10.22 0.74
CA SER A 7 20.28 -10.49 0.02
C SER A 7 20.24 -10.14 -1.46
N ASP A 8 19.06 -9.89 -2.04
CA ASP A 8 18.96 -9.45 -3.42
C ASP A 8 19.38 -7.98 -3.53
N GLU A 9 20.53 -7.73 -4.12
CA GLU A 9 21.09 -6.37 -4.27
C GLU A 9 20.19 -5.41 -5.05
N ARG A 10 19.32 -5.96 -5.91
CA ARG A 10 18.32 -5.19 -6.69
C ARG A 10 17.21 -4.64 -5.81
N LEU A 11 17.03 -5.20 -4.63
CA LEU A 11 15.99 -4.87 -3.66
C LEU A 11 16.56 -4.17 -2.44
N LYS A 12 17.84 -3.76 -2.46
CA LYS A 12 18.39 -2.95 -1.37
C LYS A 12 17.56 -1.68 -1.27
N PRO A 13 16.91 -1.43 -0.13
CA PRO A 13 16.22 -0.19 0.05
C PRO A 13 17.24 0.94 -0.08
N ALA A 14 16.99 1.89 -0.96
CA ALA A 14 17.73 3.14 -1.01
C ALA A 14 17.40 3.92 0.27
N GLY A 15 18.09 3.64 1.35
CA GLY A 15 17.86 4.25 2.67
C GLY A 15 16.38 4.19 3.07
N ALA A 16 16.06 4.02 4.30
CA ALA A 16 14.71 3.75 4.82
C ALA A 16 13.62 4.82 4.57
N ARG A 17 13.79 5.66 3.55
CA ARG A 17 12.85 6.70 3.14
C ARG A 17 12.25 6.35 1.78
N GLY A 18 10.96 6.58 1.62
CA GLY A 18 10.21 6.34 0.39
C GLY A 18 9.65 4.92 0.23
N LEU A 19 9.71 4.10 1.26
CA LEU A 19 8.99 2.83 1.28
C LEU A 19 7.56 3.06 1.77
N PRO A 20 6.57 2.37 1.17
CA PRO A 20 5.21 2.41 1.67
C PRO A 20 5.12 1.95 3.12
N THR A 21 4.27 2.62 3.92
CA THR A 21 3.80 2.02 5.18
C THR A 21 2.57 1.18 4.88
N TYR A 22 2.63 -0.09 5.22
CA TYR A 22 1.50 -1.01 5.12
C TYR A 22 0.84 -1.17 6.47
N SER A 23 -0.48 -1.10 6.51
CA SER A 23 -1.17 -1.27 7.76
C SER A 23 -2.16 -2.42 7.76
N PHE A 24 -2.42 -2.91 8.97
CA PHE A 24 -3.38 -3.97 9.24
C PHE A 24 -4.33 -3.54 10.35
N THR A 25 -5.58 -3.92 10.22
CA THR A 25 -6.56 -3.73 11.29
C THR A 25 -6.55 -4.92 12.23
N THR A 26 -6.86 -4.66 13.50
CA THR A 26 -7.02 -5.68 14.54
C THR A 26 -8.10 -5.26 15.53
N THR A 27 -8.41 -6.13 16.49
CA THR A 27 -9.25 -5.82 17.64
C THR A 27 -8.43 -5.16 18.74
N GLU A 28 -9.08 -4.57 19.75
CA GLU A 28 -8.40 -4.02 20.94
C GLU A 28 -7.48 -5.02 21.60
N TRP A 29 -7.99 -6.21 21.85
CA TRP A 29 -7.20 -7.30 22.42
C TRP A 29 -6.09 -7.79 21.49
N GLY A 30 -6.37 -7.89 20.19
CA GLY A 30 -5.37 -8.28 19.20
C GLY A 30 -4.21 -7.29 19.09
N LEU A 31 -4.43 -6.00 19.35
CA LEU A 31 -3.36 -5.01 19.34
C LEU A 31 -2.35 -5.24 20.48
N ASP A 32 -2.83 -5.53 21.67
CA ASP A 32 -1.98 -5.83 22.83
C ASP A 32 -1.18 -7.12 22.58
N GLU A 33 -1.80 -8.17 22.03
CA GLU A 33 -1.11 -9.41 21.66
C GLU A 33 0.00 -9.20 20.61
N VAL A 34 -0.25 -8.33 19.61
CA VAL A 34 0.78 -7.99 18.63
C VAL A 34 1.97 -7.31 19.32
N GLY A 35 1.71 -6.37 20.24
CA GLY A 35 2.77 -5.72 21.02
C GLY A 35 3.60 -6.70 21.85
N ASP A 36 2.94 -7.64 22.53
CA ASP A 36 3.59 -8.68 23.32
C ASP A 36 4.46 -9.59 22.44
N GLU A 37 3.96 -9.97 21.27
CA GLU A 37 4.71 -10.81 20.34
C GLU A 37 5.92 -10.09 19.77
N LEU A 38 5.78 -8.83 19.32
CA LEU A 38 6.90 -8.01 18.85
C LEU A 38 7.98 -7.88 19.94
N SER A 39 7.55 -7.66 21.20
CA SER A 39 8.44 -7.62 22.36
C SER A 39 9.20 -8.94 22.53
N SER A 40 8.50 -10.06 22.46
CA SER A 40 9.08 -11.40 22.61
C SER A 40 10.11 -11.74 21.52
N LEU A 41 9.91 -11.17 20.33
CA LEU A 41 10.81 -11.33 19.18
C LEU A 41 11.94 -10.28 19.17
N GLY A 42 11.97 -9.37 20.15
CA GLY A 42 12.96 -8.30 20.21
C GLY A 42 12.80 -7.22 19.13
N VAL A 43 11.63 -7.15 18.50
CA VAL A 43 11.31 -6.12 17.51
C VAL A 43 10.94 -4.83 18.22
N LYS A 44 11.62 -3.73 17.87
CA LYS A 44 11.29 -2.41 18.42
C LYS A 44 10.02 -1.89 17.74
N PHE A 45 9.12 -1.36 18.55
CA PHE A 45 7.89 -0.72 18.08
C PHE A 45 7.56 0.54 18.90
N GLU A 46 6.72 1.38 18.34
CA GLU A 46 6.16 2.57 18.98
C GLU A 46 4.67 2.37 19.21
N GLY A 47 4.21 2.64 20.39
CA GLY A 47 2.78 2.50 20.76
C GLY A 47 2.55 1.43 21.84
N PRO A 48 1.26 1.10 22.08
CA PRO A 48 0.07 1.64 21.40
C PRO A 48 -0.16 3.12 21.66
N ILE A 49 -0.35 3.89 20.61
CA ILE A 49 -0.63 5.35 20.66
C ILE A 49 -2.13 5.57 20.42
N THR A 50 -2.78 6.26 21.33
CA THR A 50 -4.19 6.64 21.20
C THR A 50 -4.35 7.79 20.22
N GLN A 51 -5.27 7.65 19.28
CA GLN A 51 -5.64 8.69 18.30
C GLN A 51 -4.48 9.21 17.43
N ALA A 52 -3.45 8.40 17.19
CA ALA A 52 -2.38 8.72 16.25
C ALA A 52 -2.91 8.96 14.82
N LEU A 53 -3.99 8.28 14.47
CA LEU A 53 -4.70 8.41 13.19
C LEU A 53 -6.14 8.81 13.44
N SER A 54 -6.70 9.68 12.59
CA SER A 54 -8.07 10.19 12.77
C SER A 54 -9.16 9.10 12.74
N PHE A 55 -8.88 7.98 12.08
CA PHE A 55 -9.79 6.84 11.89
C PHE A 55 -9.47 5.63 12.79
N ALA A 56 -8.46 5.74 13.65
CA ALA A 56 -8.05 4.67 14.57
C ALA A 56 -8.22 5.10 16.03
N ASP A 57 -8.58 4.15 16.90
CA ASP A 57 -8.60 4.38 18.35
C ASP A 57 -7.20 4.24 18.92
N ARG A 58 -6.51 3.15 18.60
CA ARG A 58 -5.14 2.86 19.03
C ARG A 58 -4.32 2.35 17.85
N SER A 59 -3.05 2.67 17.81
CA SER A 59 -2.12 2.27 16.75
C SER A 59 -0.76 1.89 17.31
N LEU A 60 -0.13 0.92 16.66
CA LEU A 60 1.21 0.44 16.93
C LEU A 60 2.01 0.51 15.62
N PHE A 61 3.24 1.00 15.69
CA PHE A 61 4.11 1.17 14.53
C PHE A 61 5.43 0.43 14.72
N PHE A 62 5.90 -0.24 13.69
CA PHE A 62 7.18 -0.92 13.72
C PHE A 62 7.82 -1.01 12.34
N THR A 63 9.09 -1.34 12.35
CA THR A 63 9.87 -1.57 11.13
C THR A 63 10.46 -2.97 11.19
N ASP A 64 10.35 -3.72 10.12
CA ASP A 64 10.96 -5.04 10.05
C ASP A 64 12.49 -4.94 9.83
N PRO A 65 13.25 -6.04 9.99
CA PRO A 65 14.69 -6.03 9.78
C PRO A 65 15.13 -5.62 8.36
N ALA A 66 14.23 -5.70 7.37
CA ALA A 66 14.48 -5.25 5.99
C ALA A 66 14.21 -3.76 5.78
N GLY A 67 13.67 -3.07 6.79
CA GLY A 67 13.37 -1.63 6.74
C GLY A 67 11.96 -1.30 6.25
N ASN A 68 11.07 -2.29 6.07
CA ASN A 68 9.69 -2.03 5.71
C ASN A 68 8.91 -1.49 6.91
N HIS A 69 8.07 -0.49 6.67
CA HIS A 69 7.25 0.15 7.71
C HIS A 69 5.87 -0.49 7.79
N TYR A 70 5.45 -0.76 9.01
CA TYR A 70 4.15 -1.37 9.30
C TYR A 70 3.43 -0.60 10.39
N ALA A 71 2.10 -0.61 10.28
CA ALA A 71 1.21 -0.18 11.35
C ALA A 71 0.17 -1.26 11.62
N VAL A 72 -0.18 -1.44 12.88
CA VAL A 72 -1.35 -2.24 13.28
C VAL A 72 -2.25 -1.33 14.10
N TYR A 73 -3.54 -1.32 13.82
CA TYR A 73 -4.45 -0.40 14.50
C TYR A 73 -5.84 -0.99 14.72
N THR A 74 -6.53 -0.44 15.73
CA THR A 74 -7.95 -0.69 15.98
C THR A 74 -8.77 0.42 15.32
N PRO A 75 -9.63 0.10 14.33
CA PRO A 75 -10.46 1.10 13.68
C PRO A 75 -11.46 1.72 14.66
N LYS A 76 -11.69 3.03 14.57
CA LYS A 76 -12.81 3.67 15.26
C LYS A 76 -14.13 3.04 14.83
N ASN A 77 -14.99 2.76 15.76
CA ASN A 77 -16.30 2.14 15.51
C ASN A 77 -16.20 0.76 14.83
N ALA A 78 -15.12 0.02 15.08
CA ALA A 78 -15.03 -1.34 14.62
C ALA A 78 -16.24 -2.14 15.13
N ALA A 79 -16.89 -2.88 14.24
CA ALA A 79 -17.88 -3.87 14.67
C ALA A 79 -17.20 -4.86 15.63
N ALA A 80 -17.96 -5.31 16.64
CA ALA A 80 -17.46 -6.33 17.55
C ALA A 80 -16.89 -7.51 16.74
N PRO A 81 -15.76 -8.09 17.15
CA PRO A 81 -15.15 -9.18 16.42
C PRO A 81 -16.15 -10.31 16.27
N VAL A 82 -16.28 -10.83 15.05
CA VAL A 82 -17.06 -12.05 14.81
C VAL A 82 -16.32 -13.16 15.56
N SER A 83 -16.98 -13.77 16.52
CA SER A 83 -16.41 -14.84 17.33
C SER A 83 -15.92 -15.97 16.40
N GLY A 84 -14.64 -16.31 16.48
CA GLY A 84 -14.04 -17.35 15.65
C GLY A 84 -13.06 -16.85 14.59
N ALA A 85 -12.79 -15.53 14.46
CA ALA A 85 -11.70 -15.03 13.63
C ALA A 85 -10.36 -15.48 14.24
N ALA A 86 -9.79 -16.53 13.68
CA ALA A 86 -8.55 -17.18 14.15
C ALA A 86 -7.27 -16.36 13.82
N GLY A 87 -7.36 -15.06 13.62
CA GLY A 87 -6.22 -14.23 13.25
C GLY A 87 -6.18 -12.92 14.02
N ARG A 88 -4.97 -12.55 14.48
CA ARG A 88 -4.75 -11.27 15.17
C ARG A 88 -4.99 -10.07 14.24
N MET A 89 -4.72 -10.23 12.94
CA MET A 89 -4.97 -9.22 11.91
C MET A 89 -6.26 -9.54 11.16
N THR A 90 -7.17 -8.59 11.08
CA THR A 90 -8.51 -8.78 10.51
C THR A 90 -8.61 -8.35 9.05
N ALA A 91 -7.86 -7.34 8.63
CA ALA A 91 -7.84 -6.87 7.25
C ALA A 91 -6.59 -6.03 6.95
N VAL A 92 -6.32 -5.79 5.66
CA VAL A 92 -5.44 -4.70 5.23
C VAL A 92 -6.18 -3.39 5.47
N GLY A 93 -5.53 -2.46 6.14
CA GLY A 93 -6.11 -1.18 6.55
C GLY A 93 -5.83 -0.05 5.57
N TYR A 94 -4.79 0.75 5.87
CA TYR A 94 -4.35 1.83 4.98
C TYR A 94 -2.97 1.51 4.37
N ILE A 95 -2.67 2.21 3.27
CA ILE A 95 -1.32 2.33 2.73
C ILE A 95 -0.94 3.80 2.85
N GLU A 96 0.25 4.10 3.37
CA GLU A 96 0.79 5.46 3.36
C GLU A 96 1.96 5.54 2.38
N LEU A 97 1.93 6.55 1.53
CA LEU A 97 2.96 6.86 0.56
C LEU A 97 3.52 8.25 0.80
N GLU A 98 4.84 8.36 0.76
CA GLU A 98 5.52 9.64 0.74
C GLU A 98 5.52 10.20 -0.67
N ALA A 99 5.16 11.46 -0.84
CA ALA A 99 5.10 12.12 -2.14
C ALA A 99 5.78 13.51 -2.08
N PRO A 100 6.65 13.83 -3.04
CA PRO A 100 7.25 15.16 -3.12
C PRO A 100 6.23 16.24 -3.50
N ASP A 101 5.11 15.85 -4.11
CA ASP A 101 4.01 16.72 -4.52
C ASP A 101 2.70 15.99 -4.25
N VAL A 102 2.11 16.28 -3.09
CA VAL A 102 0.87 15.64 -2.64
C VAL A 102 -0.30 15.95 -3.56
N GLU A 103 -0.39 17.16 -4.13
CA GLU A 103 -1.48 17.53 -5.03
C GLU A 103 -1.45 16.74 -6.34
N LYS A 104 -0.27 16.58 -6.96
CA LYS A 104 -0.13 15.72 -8.14
C LYS A 104 -0.49 14.27 -7.84
N SER A 105 -0.11 13.78 -6.68
CA SER A 105 -0.46 12.42 -6.26
C SER A 105 -1.96 12.27 -6.03
N ILE A 106 -2.63 13.25 -5.38
CA ILE A 106 -4.08 13.27 -5.25
C ILE A 106 -4.75 13.19 -6.63
N ASP A 107 -4.32 14.04 -7.55
CA ASP A 107 -4.86 14.09 -8.91
C ASP A 107 -4.72 12.74 -9.63
N PHE A 108 -3.56 12.11 -9.52
CA PHE A 108 -3.32 10.80 -10.10
C PHE A 108 -4.25 9.74 -9.50
N TYR A 109 -4.25 9.58 -8.18
CA TYR A 109 -5.04 8.53 -7.52
C TYR A 109 -6.55 8.74 -7.70
N ALA A 110 -7.02 10.00 -7.74
CA ALA A 110 -8.41 10.30 -7.99
C ALA A 110 -8.82 10.05 -9.45
N LYS A 111 -8.02 10.52 -10.42
CA LYS A 111 -8.37 10.44 -11.85
C LYS A 111 -8.09 9.05 -12.44
N VAL A 112 -6.98 8.41 -12.06
CA VAL A 112 -6.55 7.13 -12.64
C VAL A 112 -7.19 5.95 -11.93
N LEU A 113 -7.25 5.96 -10.58
CA LEU A 113 -7.78 4.84 -9.79
C LEU A 113 -9.19 5.09 -9.24
N GLY A 114 -9.74 6.30 -9.41
CA GLY A 114 -11.07 6.64 -8.93
C GLY A 114 -11.17 6.72 -7.40
N PHE A 115 -10.06 7.03 -6.70
CA PHE A 115 -10.09 7.19 -5.26
C PHE A 115 -10.74 8.50 -4.88
N GLU A 116 -11.51 8.49 -3.79
CA GLU A 116 -12.23 9.66 -3.32
C GLU A 116 -11.43 10.42 -2.26
N LEU A 117 -11.15 11.69 -2.50
CA LEU A 117 -10.50 12.55 -1.52
C LEU A 117 -11.42 12.76 -0.31
N GLN A 118 -10.97 12.31 0.87
CA GLN A 118 -11.72 12.43 2.13
C GLN A 118 -11.31 13.65 2.94
N SER A 119 -10.02 13.91 3.01
CA SER A 119 -9.51 15.03 3.80
C SER A 119 -8.14 15.50 3.32
N ARG A 120 -7.82 16.75 3.66
CA ARG A 120 -6.49 17.35 3.53
C ARG A 120 -6.09 18.00 4.84
N SER A 121 -4.82 17.91 5.20
CA SER A 121 -4.30 18.72 6.31
C SER A 121 -4.31 20.20 5.95
N ALA A 122 -4.43 21.06 6.98
CA ALA A 122 -4.52 22.52 6.78
C ALA A 122 -3.27 23.11 6.07
N ASN A 123 -2.12 22.49 6.23
CA ASN A 123 -0.86 22.87 5.58
C ASN A 123 -0.63 22.15 4.23
N LEU A 124 -1.60 21.42 3.72
CA LEU A 124 -1.57 20.63 2.48
C LEU A 124 -0.45 19.58 2.40
N ARG A 125 0.17 19.23 3.52
CA ARG A 125 1.26 18.26 3.58
C ARG A 125 0.79 16.81 3.69
N GLN A 126 -0.49 16.58 3.92
CA GLN A 126 -1.06 15.25 4.01
C GLN A 126 -2.47 15.24 3.42
N ALA A 127 -2.81 14.17 2.75
CA ALA A 127 -4.15 13.90 2.26
C ALA A 127 -4.55 12.46 2.54
N THR A 128 -5.85 12.25 2.69
CA THR A 128 -6.46 10.93 2.89
C THR A 128 -7.45 10.68 1.78
N LEU A 129 -7.26 9.58 1.05
CA LEU A 129 -8.17 9.14 -0.01
C LEU A 129 -8.80 7.79 0.35
N LYS A 130 -10.05 7.61 -0.03
CA LYS A 130 -10.80 6.37 0.14
C LYS A 130 -10.71 5.55 -1.14
N MET A 131 -10.30 4.30 -1.02
CA MET A 131 -10.35 3.33 -2.11
C MET A 131 -11.77 2.76 -2.26
N THR A 132 -12.14 2.35 -3.46
CA THR A 132 -13.45 1.72 -3.73
C THR A 132 -13.68 0.46 -2.89
N SER A 133 -12.61 -0.25 -2.57
CA SER A 133 -12.61 -1.46 -1.72
C SER A 133 -12.75 -1.17 -0.22
N GLY A 134 -12.79 0.12 0.17
CA GLY A 134 -12.96 0.53 1.55
C GLY A 134 -11.67 0.85 2.31
N GLN A 135 -10.51 0.48 1.80
CA GLN A 135 -9.22 0.87 2.39
C GLN A 135 -8.93 2.36 2.21
N THR A 136 -7.92 2.81 2.88
CA THR A 136 -7.48 4.21 2.87
C THR A 136 -6.08 4.31 2.27
N LEU A 137 -5.88 5.31 1.40
CA LEU A 137 -4.56 5.77 0.99
C LEU A 137 -4.26 7.07 1.73
N ILE A 138 -3.11 7.15 2.37
CA ILE A 138 -2.57 8.37 2.96
C ILE A 138 -1.41 8.82 2.09
N LEU A 139 -1.44 10.07 1.67
CA LEU A 139 -0.33 10.74 0.98
C LEU A 139 0.30 11.73 1.94
N THR A 140 1.59 11.61 2.19
CA THR A 140 2.33 12.50 3.09
C THR A 140 3.45 13.17 2.32
N GLU A 141 3.57 14.50 2.45
CA GLU A 141 4.64 15.23 1.81
C GLU A 141 6.00 14.80 2.36
N ALA A 142 6.90 14.43 1.46
CA ALA A 142 8.29 14.19 1.78
C ALA A 142 9.17 14.71 0.63
N PRO A 143 10.36 15.28 0.93
CA PRO A 143 11.24 15.84 -0.10
C PRO A 143 11.88 14.77 -0.99
N PHE A 144 11.52 13.53 -0.78
CA PHE A 144 12.12 12.37 -1.40
C PHE A 144 11.15 11.70 -2.39
N SER A 145 11.66 11.37 -3.56
CA SER A 145 10.99 10.51 -4.54
C SER A 145 11.63 9.12 -4.48
N PRO A 146 10.88 8.04 -4.48
CA PRO A 146 11.39 6.67 -4.50
C PRO A 146 12.10 6.28 -5.80
N LYS A 147 12.60 7.25 -6.56
CA LYS A 147 13.37 7.04 -7.79
C LYS A 147 14.52 6.08 -7.54
N GLY A 148 14.35 4.85 -7.92
CA GLY A 148 15.34 3.79 -7.73
C GLY A 148 14.71 2.42 -7.46
N LEU A 149 13.42 2.37 -7.17
CA LEU A 149 12.67 1.10 -7.18
C LEU A 149 12.30 0.72 -8.62
N VAL A 150 13.27 0.88 -9.54
CA VAL A 150 13.04 0.55 -10.95
C VAL A 150 12.84 -0.94 -11.06
N MET A 151 11.66 -1.34 -11.52
CA MET A 151 11.43 -2.71 -11.93
C MET A 151 12.43 -3.09 -13.03
N SER A 152 13.29 -4.06 -12.74
CA SER A 152 14.01 -4.70 -13.84
C SER A 152 13.00 -5.52 -14.66
N ARG A 153 13.24 -5.62 -15.98
CA ARG A 153 12.40 -6.46 -16.85
C ARG A 153 12.39 -7.94 -16.45
N LYS A 154 13.23 -8.35 -15.49
CA LYS A 154 13.38 -9.76 -15.08
C LYS A 154 12.80 -10.07 -13.70
N VAL A 155 12.63 -9.08 -12.85
CA VAL A 155 12.03 -9.27 -11.51
C VAL A 155 11.21 -8.03 -11.19
N PRO A 156 9.92 -8.17 -10.95
CA PRO A 156 9.11 -7.04 -10.47
C PRO A 156 9.67 -6.60 -9.12
N GLY A 157 10.09 -5.33 -9.04
CA GLY A 157 10.47 -4.68 -7.79
C GLY A 157 9.24 -4.54 -6.86
N PRO A 158 9.41 -3.93 -5.68
CA PRO A 158 8.29 -3.61 -4.82
C PRO A 158 7.24 -2.78 -5.57
N HIS A 159 5.99 -3.19 -5.52
CA HIS A 159 4.89 -2.52 -6.19
C HIS A 159 3.59 -2.70 -5.41
N ILE A 160 2.63 -1.84 -5.68
CA ILE A 160 1.29 -1.91 -5.11
C ILE A 160 0.37 -2.45 -6.20
N ALA A 161 -0.22 -3.62 -5.96
CA ALA A 161 -1.12 -4.24 -6.91
C ALA A 161 -2.59 -3.98 -6.52
N PHE A 162 -3.38 -3.53 -7.50
CA PHE A 162 -4.82 -3.38 -7.39
C PHE A 162 -5.52 -4.38 -8.30
N PHE A 163 -6.47 -5.09 -7.74
CA PHE A 163 -7.25 -6.07 -8.49
C PHE A 163 -8.31 -5.36 -9.33
N VAL A 164 -8.36 -5.71 -10.62
CA VAL A 164 -9.37 -5.27 -11.57
C VAL A 164 -10.14 -6.50 -12.04
N PRO A 165 -11.46 -6.59 -11.83
CA PRO A 165 -12.26 -7.69 -12.33
C PRO A 165 -12.10 -7.88 -13.84
N ALA A 166 -12.01 -9.13 -14.33
CA ALA A 166 -11.79 -9.43 -15.73
C ALA A 166 -12.78 -8.71 -16.68
N ALA A 167 -14.05 -8.65 -16.29
CA ALA A 167 -15.08 -7.93 -17.04
C ALA A 167 -14.83 -6.41 -17.19
N LYS A 168 -13.95 -5.82 -16.38
CA LYS A 168 -13.58 -4.40 -16.43
C LYS A 168 -12.17 -4.16 -16.98
N TRP A 169 -11.44 -5.22 -17.30
CA TRP A 169 -10.03 -5.11 -17.69
C TRP A 169 -9.81 -4.20 -18.91
N SER A 170 -10.56 -4.46 -20.01
CA SER A 170 -10.44 -3.65 -21.23
C SER A 170 -10.82 -2.19 -21.01
N LEU A 171 -11.81 -1.92 -20.15
CA LEU A 171 -12.19 -0.56 -19.79
C LEU A 171 -11.09 0.14 -18.97
N ALA A 172 -10.44 -0.57 -18.05
CA ALA A 172 -9.34 -0.02 -17.27
C ALA A 172 -8.15 0.34 -18.17
N LEU A 173 -7.78 -0.52 -19.12
CA LEU A 173 -6.72 -0.21 -20.08
C LEU A 173 -7.08 0.96 -21.00
N ALA A 174 -8.32 1.02 -21.50
CA ALA A 174 -8.79 2.13 -22.32
C ALA A 174 -8.72 3.46 -21.54
N HIS A 175 -9.10 3.44 -20.26
CA HIS A 175 -9.02 4.61 -19.38
C HIS A 175 -7.58 5.09 -19.18
N LEU A 176 -6.63 4.18 -18.95
CA LEU A 176 -5.21 4.55 -18.85
C LEU A 176 -4.71 5.19 -20.14
N ASN A 177 -5.08 4.66 -21.30
CA ASN A 177 -4.68 5.18 -22.60
C ASN A 177 -5.33 6.56 -22.88
N GLU A 178 -6.60 6.76 -22.51
CA GLU A 178 -7.28 8.06 -22.62
C GLU A 178 -6.61 9.14 -21.78
N LEU A 179 -6.09 8.78 -20.60
CA LEU A 179 -5.36 9.66 -19.72
C LEU A 179 -3.86 9.79 -20.08
N GLU A 180 -3.44 9.16 -21.19
CA GLU A 180 -2.03 9.13 -21.63
C GLU A 180 -1.06 8.59 -20.57
N ILE A 181 -1.54 7.68 -19.69
CA ILE A 181 -0.71 7.04 -18.68
C ILE A 181 0.12 5.94 -19.35
N GLU A 182 1.44 6.10 -19.32
CA GLU A 182 2.36 5.05 -19.78
C GLU A 182 2.17 3.78 -18.95
N ASN A 183 1.79 2.71 -19.61
CA ASN A 183 1.52 1.44 -18.96
C ASN A 183 1.98 0.25 -19.83
N GLY A 184 2.19 -0.92 -19.20
CA GLY A 184 2.61 -2.14 -19.90
C GLY A 184 3.00 -3.26 -18.95
N ASP A 185 3.27 -4.43 -19.50
CA ASP A 185 3.59 -5.64 -18.72
C ASP A 185 5.00 -5.61 -18.09
N ARG A 186 5.85 -4.70 -18.53
CA ARG A 186 7.27 -4.56 -18.10
C ARG A 186 8.04 -5.87 -18.09
N GLY A 187 7.60 -6.84 -18.91
CA GLY A 187 8.22 -8.16 -19.06
C GLY A 187 7.79 -9.20 -18.04
N ALA A 188 6.82 -8.91 -17.21
CA ALA A 188 6.31 -9.83 -16.18
C ALA A 188 5.39 -10.93 -16.78
N ALA A 189 4.69 -10.66 -17.88
CA ALA A 189 3.70 -11.59 -18.45
C ALA A 189 4.31 -12.89 -18.97
N LYS A 190 5.58 -12.88 -19.41
CA LYS A 190 6.25 -14.07 -19.98
C LYS A 190 6.55 -15.17 -18.95
N GLU A 191 6.53 -14.84 -17.67
CA GLU A 191 6.87 -15.77 -16.58
C GLU A 191 5.64 -16.21 -15.79
N ARG A 192 4.45 -15.70 -16.13
CA ARG A 192 3.20 -16.06 -15.44
C ARG A 192 2.57 -17.28 -16.07
N THR A 193 2.41 -18.31 -15.26
CA THR A 193 1.71 -19.56 -15.62
C THR A 193 0.33 -19.67 -15.00
N ASP A 194 -0.11 -18.61 -14.29
CA ASP A 194 -1.34 -18.60 -13.49
C ASP A 194 -2.56 -18.02 -14.24
N GLY A 195 -2.42 -17.67 -15.54
CA GLY A 195 -3.49 -17.07 -16.34
C GLY A 195 -3.85 -15.64 -15.95
N GLN A 196 -3.10 -15.01 -15.06
CA GLN A 196 -3.36 -13.64 -14.65
C GLN A 196 -2.76 -12.64 -15.63
N GLY A 197 -3.54 -11.63 -16.00
CA GLY A 197 -3.06 -10.44 -16.70
C GLY A 197 -2.54 -9.38 -15.74
N GLY A 198 -1.65 -8.52 -16.26
CA GLY A 198 -1.17 -7.40 -15.46
C GLY A 198 -0.60 -6.28 -16.32
N THR A 199 -0.81 -5.05 -15.89
CA THR A 199 -0.14 -3.87 -16.44
C THR A 199 0.45 -3.04 -15.31
N TYR A 200 1.58 -2.41 -15.58
CA TYR A 200 2.31 -1.62 -14.61
C TYR A 200 2.38 -0.16 -15.09
N MET A 201 2.31 0.75 -14.15
CA MET A 201 2.47 2.18 -14.36
C MET A 201 3.24 2.78 -13.19
N ASP A 202 3.76 3.98 -13.35
CA ASP A 202 4.35 4.74 -12.24
C ASP A 202 3.39 5.84 -11.80
N ASP A 203 3.28 6.04 -10.49
CA ASP A 203 2.63 7.22 -9.96
C ASP A 203 3.55 8.47 -10.05
N PRO A 204 3.05 9.69 -9.80
CA PRO A 204 3.87 10.91 -9.88
C PRO A 204 5.04 10.95 -8.89
N ALA A 205 4.99 10.19 -7.81
CA ALA A 205 6.07 10.08 -6.83
C ALA A 205 7.12 9.03 -7.24
N GLY A 206 6.80 8.14 -8.19
CA GLY A 206 7.67 7.09 -8.70
C GLY A 206 7.42 5.72 -8.05
N TYR A 207 6.30 5.54 -7.35
CA TYR A 207 5.87 4.21 -6.93
C TYR A 207 5.33 3.43 -8.12
N VAL A 208 5.69 2.15 -8.17
CA VAL A 208 5.17 1.24 -9.18
C VAL A 208 3.80 0.77 -8.75
N ILE A 209 2.82 1.02 -9.60
CA ILE A 209 1.43 0.56 -9.44
C ILE A 209 1.19 -0.54 -10.46
N GLN A 210 0.56 -1.63 -10.02
CA GLN A 210 0.14 -2.71 -10.90
C GLN A 210 -1.38 -2.83 -10.90
N PHE A 211 -1.99 -2.96 -12.06
CA PHE A 211 -3.30 -3.58 -12.17
C PHE A 211 -3.12 -5.06 -12.45
N ILE A 212 -3.83 -5.90 -11.71
CA ILE A 212 -3.88 -7.35 -11.93
C ILE A 212 -5.31 -7.79 -12.13
N THR A 213 -5.50 -8.81 -12.94
CA THR A 213 -6.80 -9.46 -13.15
C THR A 213 -6.63 -10.97 -13.17
N ASP A 214 -7.68 -11.70 -12.83
CA ASP A 214 -7.79 -13.13 -13.04
C ASP A 214 -8.57 -13.41 -14.32
N GLY A 215 -8.30 -14.55 -14.95
CA GLY A 215 -9.13 -15.08 -16.03
C GLY A 215 -9.13 -14.24 -17.31
N MET A 216 -7.95 -13.85 -17.81
CA MET A 216 -7.85 -13.50 -19.24
C MET A 216 -7.95 -14.79 -20.05
N GLU A 217 -9.16 -15.06 -20.59
CA GLU A 217 -9.38 -16.06 -21.63
C GLU A 217 -8.85 -15.59 -22.98
#